data_e3977ef2c7b37ab2a8686e37b5a3d475
#
_entry.id   e3977ef2c7b37ab2a8686e37b5a3d475
#
_cell.length_a   1.000
_cell.length_b   1.000
_cell.length_c   1.000
_cell.angle_alpha   90.00
_cell.angle_beta   90.00
_cell.angle_gamma   90.00
#
_symmetry.space_group_name_H-M   'P 1'
#
loop_
_entity.id
_entity.type
_entity.pdbx_description
1 polymer ?
#
loop_
_entity_poly.entity_id
_entity_poly.type
_entity_poly.pdbx_seq_one_letter_code
_entity_poly.pdbx_strand_id
1 'polypeptide(L)'
;MRRGELNYSDEQLMDFLYQGYQIMASELHFVEVGSFYGFVISTNTTKKYFLKVYPEGQSLVPIHPTIESLNQTGIALNRFRNEFGMKHLSYMISDVQGHYCFRTNELILTLFDYIEGIHPAYSPNQLLADKMATLLFQLHQIPVHEFSFFETEHFDINYALGIKDWINNSVEVIEETHAESMLSQLECYKKQLLQGLSQLQEWKKKFTQQPVPFALTHGDPHHYNVLQTPFDVWLVDWDGVKIAPIERDLWHYEQAPLTEFYLKLNPNCSINHELCRFYQLQRFFGDGRYYLEQVLTGKNRTAQQSEEDKNTFLTHWGWSYCV
;
A
#
# COMPACT_ATOMS: atom_id res chain seq x y z
N MET A 1 12.08 -4.64 -0.52
CA MET A 1 13.28 -4.57 0.36
C MET A 1 13.92 -5.95 0.43
N ARG A 2 15.25 -6.03 0.51
CA ARG A 2 15.99 -7.29 0.53
C ARG A 2 16.57 -7.55 1.91
N ARG A 3 16.61 -8.81 2.36
CA ARG A 3 17.14 -9.16 3.69
C ARG A 3 18.52 -8.56 3.99
N GLY A 4 19.42 -8.56 2.98
CA GLY A 4 20.80 -8.05 3.12
C GLY A 4 20.93 -6.52 3.28
N GLU A 5 19.87 -5.76 3.08
CA GLU A 5 19.84 -4.31 3.29
C GLU A 5 19.49 -3.95 4.75
N LEU A 6 18.95 -4.89 5.52
CA LEU A 6 18.66 -4.70 6.93
C LEU A 6 19.89 -5.05 7.78
N ASN A 7 20.48 -4.06 8.43
CA ASN A 7 21.71 -4.20 9.23
C ASN A 7 21.47 -4.80 10.63
N TYR A 8 20.58 -5.81 10.74
CA TYR A 8 20.27 -6.51 11.98
C TYR A 8 20.27 -8.01 11.75
N SER A 9 20.88 -8.77 12.67
CA SER A 9 20.83 -10.24 12.63
C SER A 9 19.47 -10.76 13.06
N ASP A 10 19.20 -12.03 12.77
CA ASP A 10 17.96 -12.67 13.22
C ASP A 10 17.90 -12.75 14.75
N GLU A 11 19.05 -12.97 15.44
CA GLU A 11 19.13 -12.98 16.91
C GLU A 11 18.75 -11.61 17.49
N GLN A 12 19.21 -10.50 16.89
CA GLN A 12 18.84 -9.15 17.35
C GLN A 12 17.34 -8.89 17.17
N LEU A 13 16.76 -9.32 16.06
CA LEU A 13 15.32 -9.21 15.84
C LEU A 13 14.50 -10.08 16.80
N MET A 14 15.00 -11.28 17.14
CA MET A 14 14.40 -12.15 18.17
C MET A 14 14.45 -11.50 19.55
N ASP A 15 15.56 -10.84 19.90
CA ASP A 15 15.68 -10.09 21.16
C ASP A 15 14.66 -8.94 21.22
N PHE A 16 14.48 -8.21 20.14
CA PHE A 16 13.46 -7.14 20.07
C PHE A 16 12.02 -7.70 20.18
N LEU A 17 11.74 -8.84 19.56
CA LEU A 17 10.45 -9.53 19.71
C LEU A 17 10.20 -9.94 21.17
N TYR A 18 11.22 -10.44 21.85
CA TYR A 18 11.11 -10.79 23.27
C TYR A 18 10.89 -9.54 24.13
N GLN A 19 11.66 -8.47 23.91
CA GLN A 19 11.53 -7.21 24.67
C GLN A 19 10.16 -6.56 24.48
N GLY A 20 9.71 -6.46 23.21
CA GLY A 20 8.47 -5.77 22.88
C GLY A 20 7.21 -6.60 23.13
N TYR A 21 7.25 -7.90 22.83
CA TYR A 21 6.04 -8.72 22.77
C TYR A 21 6.07 -9.96 23.68
N GLN A 22 7.17 -10.21 24.40
CA GLN A 22 7.41 -11.41 25.21
C GLN A 22 7.28 -12.71 24.39
N ILE A 23 7.62 -12.66 23.10
CA ILE A 23 7.56 -13.79 22.19
C ILE A 23 8.96 -14.40 22.04
N MET A 24 9.08 -15.67 22.41
CA MET A 24 10.29 -16.47 22.18
C MET A 24 10.22 -17.07 20.77
N ALA A 25 10.81 -16.37 19.80
CA ALA A 25 10.96 -16.87 18.45
C ALA A 25 12.00 -17.99 18.41
N SER A 26 11.73 -19.04 17.61
CA SER A 26 12.70 -20.12 17.32
C SER A 26 13.32 -19.96 15.94
N GLU A 27 12.64 -19.27 15.02
CA GLU A 27 13.09 -19.04 13.64
C GLU A 27 12.43 -17.82 13.06
N LEU A 28 13.18 -17.07 12.24
CA LEU A 28 12.69 -15.98 11.37
C LEU A 28 12.88 -16.38 9.92
N HIS A 29 11.79 -16.36 9.16
CA HIS A 29 11.83 -16.56 7.72
C HIS A 29 11.51 -15.25 6.99
N PHE A 30 12.51 -14.69 6.30
CA PHE A 30 12.33 -13.45 5.54
C PHE A 30 11.39 -13.66 4.36
N VAL A 31 10.45 -12.73 4.19
CA VAL A 31 9.52 -12.67 3.04
C VAL A 31 9.79 -11.38 2.29
N GLU A 32 10.09 -11.49 1.00
CA GLU A 32 10.31 -10.33 0.16
C GLU A 32 8.97 -9.60 -0.09
N VAL A 33 8.88 -8.38 0.40
CA VAL A 33 7.72 -7.48 0.27
C VAL A 33 8.19 -6.08 -0.13
N GLY A 34 7.28 -5.24 -0.64
CA GLY A 34 7.66 -3.97 -1.25
C GLY A 34 8.21 -2.91 -0.28
N SER A 35 7.45 -2.54 0.74
CA SER A 35 7.64 -1.29 1.50
C SER A 35 8.23 -1.45 2.91
N PHE A 36 8.43 -2.66 3.40
CA PHE A 36 8.98 -2.99 4.72
C PHE A 36 9.76 -4.30 4.67
N TYR A 37 10.48 -4.64 5.74
CA TYR A 37 11.06 -5.99 5.88
C TYR A 37 10.05 -6.90 6.56
N GLY A 38 9.57 -7.92 5.83
CA GLY A 38 8.60 -8.89 6.30
C GLY A 38 9.26 -10.17 6.82
N PHE A 39 8.78 -10.71 7.93
CA PHE A 39 9.24 -12.00 8.45
C PHE A 39 8.08 -12.85 8.95
N VAL A 40 8.09 -14.12 8.60
CA VAL A 40 7.28 -15.12 9.28
C VAL A 40 8.07 -15.61 10.50
N ILE A 41 7.46 -15.51 11.67
CA ILE A 41 8.05 -15.89 12.95
C ILE A 41 7.49 -17.24 13.36
N SER A 42 8.37 -18.22 13.56
CA SER A 42 8.03 -19.49 14.20
C SER A 42 8.40 -19.46 15.69
N THR A 43 7.61 -20.11 16.51
CA THR A 43 7.89 -20.29 17.93
C THR A 43 8.07 -21.79 18.24
N ASN A 44 8.50 -22.13 19.44
CA ASN A 44 8.57 -23.54 19.91
C ASN A 44 7.19 -24.20 20.05
N THR A 45 6.12 -23.46 19.81
CA THR A 45 4.75 -23.94 19.70
C THR A 45 4.32 -24.00 18.24
N THR A 46 3.07 -24.38 17.97
CA THR A 46 2.50 -24.33 16.62
C THR A 46 2.11 -22.91 16.17
N LYS A 47 2.21 -21.92 17.06
CA LYS A 47 1.81 -20.54 16.77
C LYS A 47 2.88 -19.84 15.93
N LYS A 48 2.43 -19.20 14.86
CA LYS A 48 3.24 -18.35 14.00
C LYS A 48 2.73 -16.91 14.05
N TYR A 49 3.64 -15.98 13.68
CA TYR A 49 3.32 -14.56 13.59
C TYR A 49 3.90 -13.98 12.31
N PHE A 50 3.41 -12.81 11.91
CA PHE A 50 4.00 -12.03 10.84
C PHE A 50 4.53 -10.72 11.41
N LEU A 51 5.81 -10.44 11.20
CA LEU A 51 6.50 -9.24 11.66
C LEU A 51 6.76 -8.32 10.47
N LYS A 52 6.38 -7.05 10.60
CA LYS A 52 6.85 -5.97 9.73
C LYS A 52 7.89 -5.15 10.49
N VAL A 53 9.01 -4.85 9.83
CA VAL A 53 10.09 -4.03 10.36
C VAL A 53 10.31 -2.83 9.45
N TYR A 54 10.22 -1.64 10.02
CA TYR A 54 10.40 -0.36 9.33
C TYR A 54 11.64 0.34 9.89
N PRO A 55 12.70 0.59 9.09
CA PRO A 55 13.83 1.41 9.50
C PRO A 55 13.43 2.87 9.68
N GLU A 56 13.77 3.49 10.82
CA GLU A 56 13.55 4.92 11.02
C GLU A 56 14.51 5.74 10.15
N GLY A 57 14.00 6.81 9.53
CA GLY A 57 14.78 7.75 8.74
C GLY A 57 15.23 7.27 7.35
N GLN A 58 14.92 6.04 6.95
CA GLN A 58 15.14 5.56 5.59
C GLN A 58 13.86 5.69 4.77
N SER A 59 13.70 6.82 4.09
CA SER A 59 12.59 7.04 3.17
C SER A 59 12.87 6.38 1.82
N LEU A 60 12.58 5.09 1.70
CA LEU A 60 12.58 4.38 0.41
C LEU A 60 11.19 4.34 -0.23
N VAL A 61 10.15 4.76 0.49
CA VAL A 61 8.75 4.78 0.01
C VAL A 61 8.11 6.12 0.36
N PRO A 62 7.21 6.65 -0.48
CA PRO A 62 6.55 7.95 -0.25
C PRO A 62 5.76 8.06 1.05
N ILE A 63 5.41 6.93 1.66
CA ILE A 63 4.60 6.87 2.88
C ILE A 63 5.27 5.90 3.84
N HIS A 64 6.07 6.45 4.79
CA HIS A 64 6.47 5.68 5.96
C HIS A 64 5.39 5.83 7.03
N PRO A 65 4.85 4.72 7.54
CA PRO A 65 3.92 4.80 8.66
C PRO A 65 4.66 5.39 9.88
N THR A 66 4.01 6.31 10.56
CA THR A 66 4.50 6.85 11.83
C THR A 66 4.08 5.93 12.98
N ILE A 67 4.75 6.05 14.13
CA ILE A 67 4.33 5.34 15.36
C ILE A 67 2.87 5.66 15.68
N GLU A 68 2.46 6.91 15.52
CA GLU A 68 1.09 7.33 15.77
C GLU A 68 0.12 6.65 14.79
N SER A 69 0.38 6.67 13.48
CA SER A 69 -0.50 6.04 12.49
C SER A 69 -0.59 4.53 12.67
N LEU A 70 0.52 3.84 13.02
CA LEU A 70 0.51 2.41 13.31
C LEU A 70 -0.32 2.07 14.55
N ASN A 71 -0.21 2.86 15.62
CA ASN A 71 -1.05 2.68 16.81
C ASN A 71 -2.52 2.94 16.50
N GLN A 72 -2.84 3.99 15.76
CA GLN A 72 -4.20 4.29 15.30
C GLN A 72 -4.77 3.14 14.46
N THR A 73 -3.98 2.60 13.53
CA THR A 73 -4.37 1.43 12.73
C THR A 73 -4.64 0.21 13.63
N GLY A 74 -3.77 -0.09 14.58
CA GLY A 74 -3.98 -1.22 15.51
C GLY A 74 -5.24 -1.07 16.36
N ILE A 75 -5.51 0.13 16.88
CA ILE A 75 -6.75 0.45 17.61
C ILE A 75 -7.97 0.23 16.70
N ALA A 76 -7.91 0.72 15.45
CA ALA A 76 -9.01 0.59 14.51
C ALA A 76 -9.28 -0.88 14.14
N LEU A 77 -8.26 -1.66 13.80
CA LEU A 77 -8.41 -3.09 13.49
C LEU A 77 -9.03 -3.89 14.65
N ASN A 78 -8.65 -3.57 15.88
CA ASN A 78 -9.23 -4.17 17.07
C ASN A 78 -10.73 -3.83 17.18
N ARG A 79 -11.11 -2.56 16.97
CA ARG A 79 -12.49 -2.11 16.96
C ARG A 79 -13.30 -2.69 15.79
N PHE A 80 -12.72 -2.76 14.59
CA PHE A 80 -13.36 -3.39 13.41
C PHE A 80 -13.78 -4.82 13.73
N ARG A 81 -12.92 -5.56 14.42
CA ARG A 81 -13.22 -6.92 14.85
C ARG A 81 -14.31 -6.98 15.92
N ASN A 82 -14.12 -6.25 17.01
CA ASN A 82 -14.87 -6.46 18.25
C ASN A 82 -16.21 -5.70 18.26
N GLU A 83 -16.28 -4.57 17.59
CA GLU A 83 -17.46 -3.69 17.58
C GLU A 83 -18.25 -3.82 16.27
N PHE A 84 -17.56 -4.01 15.13
CA PHE A 84 -18.19 -4.06 13.80
C PHE A 84 -18.23 -5.45 13.17
N GLY A 85 -17.71 -6.47 13.86
CA GLY A 85 -17.82 -7.87 13.45
C GLY A 85 -16.97 -8.28 12.23
N MET A 86 -16.02 -7.46 11.81
CA MET A 86 -15.10 -7.78 10.71
C MET A 86 -14.05 -8.79 11.15
N LYS A 87 -14.22 -10.06 10.78
CA LYS A 87 -13.38 -11.16 11.27
C LYS A 87 -12.18 -11.51 10.40
N HIS A 88 -12.20 -11.13 9.12
CA HIS A 88 -11.20 -11.56 8.14
C HIS A 88 -10.21 -10.44 7.79
N LEU A 89 -9.56 -9.91 8.83
CA LEU A 89 -8.53 -8.88 8.76
C LEU A 89 -7.25 -9.39 9.43
N SER A 90 -6.08 -8.89 9.01
CA SER A 90 -4.85 -9.08 9.79
C SER A 90 -4.91 -8.20 11.05
N TYR A 91 -4.81 -8.83 12.22
CA TYR A 91 -4.86 -8.11 13.50
C TYR A 91 -3.46 -7.86 14.04
N MET A 92 -3.25 -6.63 14.48
CA MET A 92 -2.02 -6.25 15.17
C MET A 92 -2.05 -6.75 16.61
N ILE A 93 -0.91 -7.25 17.07
CA ILE A 93 -0.67 -7.68 18.44
C ILE A 93 -0.05 -6.50 19.17
N SER A 94 -0.62 -6.15 20.32
CA SER A 94 -0.05 -5.09 21.17
C SER A 94 1.24 -5.56 21.84
N ASP A 95 2.15 -4.62 22.06
CA ASP A 95 3.34 -4.82 22.86
C ASP A 95 3.00 -4.94 24.36
N VAL A 96 4.00 -5.17 25.19
CA VAL A 96 3.84 -5.30 26.65
C VAL A 96 3.33 -4.03 27.35
N GLN A 97 3.34 -2.87 26.66
CA GLN A 97 2.83 -1.61 27.16
C GLN A 97 1.42 -1.28 26.63
N GLY A 98 0.88 -2.13 25.75
CA GLY A 98 -0.42 -1.97 25.12
C GLY A 98 -0.40 -1.14 23.82
N HIS A 99 0.79 -0.81 23.27
CA HIS A 99 0.93 -0.16 21.97
C HIS A 99 0.94 -1.21 20.84
N TYR A 100 0.52 -0.83 19.65
CA TYR A 100 0.49 -1.72 18.49
C TYR A 100 1.78 -1.69 17.65
N CYS A 101 2.78 -0.93 18.09
CA CYS A 101 4.13 -1.00 17.54
C CYS A 101 5.16 -0.89 18.65
N PHE A 102 6.25 -1.61 18.49
CA PHE A 102 7.41 -1.55 19.38
C PHE A 102 8.54 -0.78 18.68
N ARG A 103 9.09 0.23 19.37
CA ARG A 103 10.18 1.06 18.85
C ARG A 103 11.50 0.72 19.49
N THR A 104 12.52 0.54 18.67
CA THR A 104 13.94 0.57 19.08
C THR A 104 14.53 1.95 18.73
N ASN A 105 15.86 2.11 18.82
CA ASN A 105 16.53 3.35 18.43
C ASN A 105 16.45 3.65 16.92
N GLU A 106 16.30 2.62 16.08
CA GLU A 106 16.40 2.72 14.62
C GLU A 106 15.31 1.97 13.86
N LEU A 107 14.49 1.19 14.56
CA LEU A 107 13.45 0.37 13.96
C LEU A 107 12.10 0.56 14.64
N ILE A 108 11.05 0.48 13.84
CA ILE A 108 9.68 0.29 14.31
C ILE A 108 9.25 -1.13 13.90
N LEU A 109 8.75 -1.90 14.85
CA LEU A 109 8.27 -3.27 14.68
C LEU A 109 6.77 -3.31 14.89
N THR A 110 6.04 -3.97 13.99
CA THR A 110 4.63 -4.30 14.18
C THR A 110 4.42 -5.79 14.01
N LEU A 111 3.63 -6.39 14.88
CA LEU A 111 3.42 -7.82 14.93
C LEU A 111 1.96 -8.16 14.65
N PHE A 112 1.75 -9.20 13.86
CA PHE A 112 0.43 -9.69 13.47
C PHE A 112 0.30 -11.18 13.74
N ASP A 113 -0.93 -11.66 13.97
CA ASP A 113 -1.20 -13.08 13.83
C ASP A 113 -0.92 -13.52 12.39
N TYR A 114 -0.25 -14.68 12.25
CA TYR A 114 0.05 -15.24 10.92
C TYR A 114 -1.21 -15.85 10.30
N ILE A 115 -1.47 -15.48 9.07
CA ILE A 115 -2.58 -16.02 8.28
C ILE A 115 -1.99 -16.99 7.25
N GLU A 116 -2.30 -18.27 7.40
CA GLU A 116 -1.85 -19.29 6.44
C GLU A 116 -2.77 -19.27 5.21
N GLY A 117 -2.35 -18.53 4.20
CA GLY A 117 -3.09 -18.33 2.95
C GLY A 117 -2.15 -18.10 1.77
N ILE A 118 -2.72 -18.06 0.59
CA ILE A 118 -2.03 -17.73 -0.66
C ILE A 118 -2.58 -16.45 -1.25
N HIS A 119 -1.75 -15.70 -1.95
CA HIS A 119 -2.24 -14.57 -2.74
C HIS A 119 -3.04 -15.10 -3.94
N PRO A 120 -4.26 -14.60 -4.17
CA PRO A 120 -5.06 -15.01 -5.32
C PRO A 120 -4.45 -14.51 -6.63
N ALA A 121 -4.92 -15.07 -7.75
CA ALA A 121 -4.59 -14.53 -9.07
C ALA A 121 -5.11 -13.08 -9.21
N TYR A 122 -4.48 -12.31 -10.10
CA TYR A 122 -4.84 -10.91 -10.36
C TYR A 122 -6.33 -10.71 -10.69
N SER A 123 -6.91 -11.66 -11.44
CA SER A 123 -8.35 -11.67 -11.70
C SER A 123 -9.04 -12.67 -10.75
N PRO A 124 -9.71 -12.19 -9.70
CA PRO A 124 -10.35 -13.08 -8.74
C PRO A 124 -11.51 -13.86 -9.40
N ASN A 125 -11.63 -15.12 -9.02
CA ASN A 125 -12.83 -15.88 -9.38
C ASN A 125 -14.07 -15.28 -8.68
N GLN A 126 -15.26 -15.72 -9.14
CA GLN A 126 -16.53 -15.15 -8.68
C GLN A 126 -16.73 -15.24 -7.16
N LEU A 127 -16.33 -16.35 -6.54
CA LEU A 127 -16.45 -16.55 -5.08
C LEU A 127 -15.50 -15.61 -4.30
N LEU A 128 -14.29 -15.44 -4.78
CA LEU A 128 -13.32 -14.52 -4.18
C LEU A 128 -13.80 -13.07 -4.30
N ALA A 129 -14.34 -12.71 -5.46
CA ALA A 129 -14.89 -11.37 -5.71
C ALA A 129 -16.08 -11.06 -4.79
N ASP A 130 -16.98 -12.00 -4.54
CA ASP A 130 -18.10 -11.84 -3.61
C ASP A 130 -17.63 -11.60 -2.17
N LYS A 131 -16.69 -12.43 -1.68
CA LYS A 131 -16.13 -12.27 -0.33
C LYS A 131 -15.39 -10.97 -0.16
N MET A 132 -14.60 -10.55 -1.14
CA MET A 132 -13.89 -9.27 -1.12
C MET A 132 -14.86 -8.09 -1.15
N ALA A 133 -15.90 -8.14 -2.00
CA ALA A 133 -16.94 -7.12 -2.02
C ALA A 133 -17.64 -6.99 -0.67
N THR A 134 -17.90 -8.11 0.00
CA THR A 134 -18.48 -8.12 1.34
C THR A 134 -17.57 -7.46 2.38
N LEU A 135 -16.28 -7.74 2.37
CA LEU A 135 -15.31 -7.12 3.29
C LEU A 135 -15.21 -5.61 3.07
N LEU A 136 -15.08 -5.17 1.81
CA LEU A 136 -15.01 -3.74 1.49
C LEU A 136 -16.32 -3.04 1.82
N PHE A 137 -17.47 -3.68 1.55
CA PHE A 137 -18.78 -3.13 1.92
C PHE A 137 -18.88 -2.96 3.44
N GLN A 138 -18.50 -3.95 4.24
CA GLN A 138 -18.50 -3.86 5.70
C GLN A 138 -17.62 -2.69 6.19
N LEU A 139 -16.41 -2.54 5.64
CA LEU A 139 -15.50 -1.45 5.97
C LEU A 139 -16.15 -0.09 5.67
N HIS A 140 -16.70 0.07 4.47
CA HIS A 140 -17.31 1.33 4.01
C HIS A 140 -18.60 1.71 4.77
N GLN A 141 -19.24 0.77 5.49
CA GLN A 141 -20.39 1.05 6.35
C GLN A 141 -20.03 1.51 7.77
N ILE A 142 -18.77 1.41 8.15
CA ILE A 142 -18.32 1.86 9.48
C ILE A 142 -18.45 3.37 9.58
N PRO A 143 -19.07 3.90 10.66
CA PRO A 143 -19.26 5.34 10.84
C PRO A 143 -17.91 6.09 10.93
N VAL A 144 -17.62 6.94 9.97
CA VAL A 144 -16.32 7.66 9.89
C VAL A 144 -16.04 8.54 11.09
N HIS A 145 -17.07 9.10 11.74
CA HIS A 145 -16.89 9.99 12.89
C HIS A 145 -16.28 9.29 14.10
N GLU A 146 -16.40 7.97 14.20
CA GLU A 146 -15.77 7.16 15.26
C GLU A 146 -14.27 6.94 15.05
N PHE A 147 -13.78 7.22 13.84
CA PHE A 147 -12.39 7.03 13.41
C PHE A 147 -11.80 8.33 12.86
N SER A 148 -12.23 9.47 13.39
CA SER A 148 -11.81 10.81 12.97
C SER A 148 -10.32 11.11 13.18
N PHE A 149 -9.57 10.22 13.80
CA PHE A 149 -8.13 10.28 13.90
C PHE A 149 -7.41 9.85 12.62
N PHE A 150 -8.09 9.14 11.70
CA PHE A 150 -7.53 8.86 10.39
C PHE A 150 -7.52 10.12 9.50
N GLU A 151 -6.49 10.20 8.69
CA GLU A 151 -6.39 11.26 7.70
C GLU A 151 -7.58 11.24 6.74
N THR A 152 -8.11 12.42 6.46
CA THR A 152 -9.14 12.60 5.43
C THR A 152 -8.48 12.88 4.08
N GLU A 153 -9.03 12.33 3.02
CA GLU A 153 -8.54 12.53 1.66
C GLU A 153 -8.64 14.00 1.22
N HIS A 154 -7.54 14.54 0.73
CA HIS A 154 -7.42 15.90 0.19
C HIS A 154 -7.12 15.92 -1.30
N PHE A 155 -7.17 14.78 -1.97
CA PHE A 155 -6.83 14.62 -3.38
C PHE A 155 -5.43 15.16 -3.71
N ASP A 156 -4.45 14.86 -2.85
CA ASP A 156 -3.09 15.35 -3.03
C ASP A 156 -2.40 14.69 -4.23
N ILE A 157 -1.73 15.52 -5.03
CA ILE A 157 -0.99 15.13 -6.24
C ILE A 157 0.45 15.67 -6.24
N ASN A 158 0.96 16.13 -5.10
CA ASN A 158 2.28 16.79 -5.03
C ASN A 158 3.41 15.87 -5.50
N TYR A 159 3.31 14.57 -5.19
CA TYR A 159 4.27 13.58 -5.70
C TYR A 159 4.23 13.46 -7.24
N ALA A 160 3.07 13.57 -7.86
CA ALA A 160 2.94 13.55 -9.32
C ALA A 160 3.55 14.80 -9.95
N LEU A 161 3.41 15.95 -9.30
CA LEU A 161 4.03 17.20 -9.77
C LEU A 161 5.55 17.15 -9.75
N GLY A 162 6.17 16.41 -8.82
CA GLY A 162 7.62 16.18 -8.79
C GLY A 162 8.15 15.51 -10.06
N ILE A 163 7.36 14.66 -10.72
CA ILE A 163 7.73 14.06 -12.02
C ILE A 163 7.87 15.12 -13.10
N LYS A 164 7.04 16.17 -13.06
CA LYS A 164 7.12 17.29 -14.01
C LYS A 164 8.46 18.01 -13.92
N ASP A 165 8.97 18.20 -12.72
CA ASP A 165 10.28 18.82 -12.51
C ASP A 165 11.41 17.96 -13.09
N TRP A 166 11.33 16.64 -12.94
CA TRP A 166 12.28 15.73 -13.56
C TRP A 166 12.21 15.72 -15.09
N ILE A 167 11.01 15.72 -15.66
CA ILE A 167 10.81 15.80 -17.11
C ILE A 167 11.38 17.12 -17.70
N ASN A 168 11.28 18.21 -16.95
CA ASN A 168 11.75 19.52 -17.41
C ASN A 168 13.22 19.78 -17.14
N ASN A 169 13.78 19.23 -16.03
CA ASN A 169 15.16 19.48 -15.56
C ASN A 169 16.10 18.31 -15.84
N SER A 170 15.68 17.32 -16.60
CA SER A 170 16.37 16.05 -16.82
C SER A 170 17.75 16.14 -17.46
N VAL A 171 18.19 17.31 -17.88
CA VAL A 171 19.47 17.51 -18.58
C VAL A 171 20.65 17.71 -17.62
N GLU A 172 20.42 18.06 -16.34
CA GLU A 172 21.52 18.44 -15.43
C GLU A 172 21.97 17.39 -14.41
N VAL A 173 21.28 16.24 -14.27
CA VAL A 173 21.44 15.38 -13.09
C VAL A 173 22.25 14.10 -13.35
N ILE A 174 22.67 13.77 -14.60
CA ILE A 174 23.01 12.38 -14.91
C ILE A 174 24.39 12.24 -15.56
N GLU A 175 25.33 11.68 -14.79
CA GLU A 175 26.63 11.19 -15.26
C GLU A 175 26.64 9.69 -15.61
N GLU A 176 25.52 8.94 -15.52
CA GLU A 176 25.48 7.49 -15.76
C GLU A 176 24.67 7.08 -16.99
N THR A 177 25.23 6.17 -17.80
CA THR A 177 24.70 5.68 -19.10
C THR A 177 23.29 5.10 -19.04
N HIS A 178 22.85 4.55 -17.90
CA HIS A 178 21.51 3.98 -17.75
C HIS A 178 20.41 5.05 -17.67
N ALA A 179 20.75 6.18 -17.09
CA ALA A 179 19.87 7.31 -16.95
C ALA A 179 19.62 8.02 -18.30
N GLU A 180 20.61 8.12 -19.18
CA GLU A 180 20.44 8.68 -20.54
C GLU A 180 19.39 7.91 -21.36
N SER A 181 19.41 6.58 -21.30
CA SER A 181 18.42 5.73 -21.99
C SER A 181 17.01 5.98 -21.44
N MET A 182 16.85 6.12 -20.14
CA MET A 182 15.55 6.39 -19.50
C MET A 182 15.03 7.77 -19.87
N LEU A 183 15.87 8.79 -19.87
CA LEU A 183 15.50 10.16 -20.23
C LEU A 183 15.09 10.28 -21.70
N SER A 184 15.81 9.61 -22.60
CA SER A 184 15.43 9.56 -24.01
C SER A 184 14.04 8.96 -24.22
N GLN A 185 13.70 7.93 -23.43
CA GLN A 185 12.37 7.31 -23.47
C GLN A 185 11.31 8.20 -22.81
N LEU A 186 11.62 8.85 -21.67
CA LEU A 186 10.71 9.80 -21.04
C LEU A 186 10.34 10.97 -21.99
N GLU A 187 11.28 11.44 -22.79
CA GLU A 187 10.99 12.48 -23.79
C GLU A 187 9.95 12.00 -24.83
N CYS A 188 9.98 10.73 -25.23
CA CYS A 188 8.97 10.15 -26.11
C CYS A 188 7.57 10.13 -25.44
N TYR A 189 7.49 9.93 -24.13
CA TYR A 189 6.24 9.88 -23.38
C TYR A 189 5.85 11.22 -22.72
N LYS A 190 6.67 12.24 -22.84
CA LYS A 190 6.50 13.55 -22.19
C LYS A 190 5.12 14.14 -22.41
N LYS A 191 4.62 14.10 -23.63
CA LYS A 191 3.30 14.64 -23.96
C LYS A 191 2.19 13.91 -23.16
N GLN A 192 2.23 12.59 -23.11
CA GLN A 192 1.24 11.77 -22.40
C GLN A 192 1.32 12.03 -20.88
N LEU A 193 2.52 12.07 -20.30
CA LEU A 193 2.71 12.38 -18.88
C LEU A 193 2.16 13.77 -18.54
N LEU A 194 2.43 14.79 -19.34
CA LEU A 194 1.92 16.13 -19.11
C LEU A 194 0.40 16.21 -19.26
N GLN A 195 -0.21 15.45 -20.18
CA GLN A 195 -1.66 15.33 -20.29
C GLN A 195 -2.26 14.68 -19.03
N GLY A 196 -1.70 13.55 -18.57
CA GLY A 196 -2.15 12.89 -17.33
C GLY A 196 -2.03 13.79 -16.10
N LEU A 197 -0.94 14.56 -15.98
CA LEU A 197 -0.76 15.53 -14.89
C LEU A 197 -1.80 16.65 -14.95
N SER A 198 -2.10 17.17 -16.15
CA SER A 198 -3.14 18.19 -16.34
C SER A 198 -4.50 17.64 -15.90
N GLN A 199 -4.82 16.42 -16.31
CA GLN A 199 -6.07 15.76 -15.94
C GLN A 199 -6.19 15.54 -14.43
N LEU A 200 -5.10 15.12 -13.75
CA LEU A 200 -5.08 15.03 -12.29
C LEU A 200 -5.33 16.38 -11.60
N GLN A 201 -4.75 17.47 -12.13
CA GLN A 201 -4.96 18.81 -11.59
C GLN A 201 -6.42 19.27 -11.74
N GLU A 202 -7.05 18.99 -12.87
CA GLU A 202 -8.46 19.28 -13.11
C GLU A 202 -9.37 18.49 -12.15
N TRP A 203 -9.14 17.20 -12.01
CA TRP A 203 -9.90 16.35 -11.08
C TRP A 203 -9.67 16.72 -9.63
N LYS A 204 -8.44 17.01 -9.20
CA LYS A 204 -8.17 17.55 -7.86
C LYS A 204 -9.03 18.78 -7.59
N LYS A 205 -9.02 19.75 -8.50
CA LYS A 205 -9.83 20.98 -8.38
C LYS A 205 -11.32 20.64 -8.27
N LYS A 206 -11.82 19.76 -9.16
CA LYS A 206 -13.22 19.33 -9.20
C LYS A 206 -13.64 18.70 -7.87
N PHE A 207 -12.90 17.67 -7.40
CA PHE A 207 -13.28 16.89 -6.22
C PHE A 207 -13.05 17.64 -4.90
N THR A 208 -12.15 18.62 -4.87
CA THR A 208 -12.01 19.52 -3.71
C THR A 208 -13.17 20.49 -3.60
N GLN A 209 -13.81 20.86 -4.71
CA GLN A 209 -14.90 21.83 -4.74
C GLN A 209 -16.31 21.21 -4.68
N GLN A 210 -16.42 19.93 -4.99
CA GLN A 210 -17.70 19.23 -5.02
C GLN A 210 -17.80 18.28 -3.82
N PRO A 211 -18.95 18.20 -3.15
CA PRO A 211 -19.15 17.25 -2.07
C PRO A 211 -19.09 15.81 -2.62
N VAL A 212 -18.19 15.01 -2.08
CA VAL A 212 -18.03 13.58 -2.39
C VAL A 212 -18.28 12.81 -1.10
N PRO A 213 -19.10 11.74 -1.11
CA PRO A 213 -19.28 10.90 0.06
C PRO A 213 -17.97 10.20 0.46
N PHE A 214 -17.64 10.22 1.74
CA PHE A 214 -16.45 9.59 2.30
C PHE A 214 -16.84 8.40 3.18
N ALA A 215 -15.99 7.39 3.17
CA ALA A 215 -16.05 6.21 4.00
C ALA A 215 -14.65 5.89 4.56
N LEU A 216 -14.56 4.95 5.49
CA LEU A 216 -13.27 4.35 5.81
C LEU A 216 -12.84 3.48 4.63
N THR A 217 -11.62 3.65 4.14
CA THR A 217 -11.06 2.90 3.01
C THR A 217 -9.77 2.22 3.41
N HIS A 218 -9.50 1.05 2.85
CA HIS A 218 -8.23 0.35 2.97
C HIS A 218 -7.11 1.07 2.20
N GLY A 219 -7.41 1.49 0.98
CA GLY A 219 -6.56 2.29 0.11
C GLY A 219 -5.68 1.52 -0.87
N ASP A 220 -5.47 0.23 -0.65
CA ASP A 220 -4.69 -0.61 -1.56
C ASP A 220 -5.14 -2.10 -1.52
N PRO A 221 -6.44 -2.42 -1.72
CA PRO A 221 -6.94 -3.78 -1.55
C PRO A 221 -6.67 -4.68 -2.78
N HIS A 222 -5.48 -4.57 -3.41
CA HIS A 222 -5.11 -5.38 -4.56
C HIS A 222 -4.79 -6.83 -4.16
N HIS A 223 -4.64 -7.72 -5.14
CA HIS A 223 -4.50 -9.17 -4.93
C HIS A 223 -3.33 -9.59 -4.02
N TYR A 224 -2.23 -8.81 -3.93
CA TYR A 224 -1.13 -9.07 -2.99
C TYR A 224 -1.46 -8.68 -1.55
N ASN A 225 -2.48 -7.84 -1.33
CA ASN A 225 -2.99 -7.49 0.00
C ASN A 225 -4.20 -8.32 0.39
N VAL A 226 -4.42 -9.43 -0.32
CA VAL A 226 -5.46 -10.42 -0.07
C VAL A 226 -4.82 -11.78 0.15
N LEU A 227 -5.23 -12.48 1.21
CA LEU A 227 -4.85 -13.87 1.45
C LEU A 227 -6.10 -14.74 1.36
N GLN A 228 -6.06 -15.72 0.46
CA GLN A 228 -7.08 -16.73 0.33
C GLN A 228 -6.70 -17.95 1.15
N THR A 229 -7.57 -18.35 2.07
CA THR A 229 -7.52 -19.63 2.77
C THR A 229 -8.51 -20.63 2.12
N PRO A 230 -8.54 -21.90 2.51
CA PRO A 230 -9.52 -22.85 1.99
C PRO A 230 -10.98 -22.43 2.19
N PHE A 231 -11.26 -21.60 3.19
CA PHE A 231 -12.63 -21.26 3.60
C PHE A 231 -12.97 -19.78 3.39
N ASP A 232 -11.98 -18.88 3.50
CA ASP A 232 -12.20 -17.45 3.58
C ASP A 232 -11.14 -16.63 2.86
N VAL A 233 -11.43 -15.34 2.79
CA VAL A 233 -10.55 -14.30 2.24
C VAL A 233 -10.23 -13.32 3.34
N TRP A 234 -8.96 -12.99 3.46
CA TRP A 234 -8.45 -12.06 4.46
C TRP A 234 -7.85 -10.83 3.79
N LEU A 235 -8.15 -9.67 4.34
CA LEU A 235 -7.54 -8.41 3.90
C LEU A 235 -6.40 -8.05 4.83
N VAL A 236 -5.22 -7.79 4.25
CA VAL A 236 -3.96 -7.51 4.97
C VAL A 236 -3.35 -6.20 4.49
N ASP A 237 -2.35 -5.69 5.21
CA ASP A 237 -1.63 -4.45 4.87
C ASP A 237 -2.49 -3.18 4.97
N TRP A 238 -2.87 -2.86 6.19
CA TRP A 238 -3.75 -1.75 6.55
C TRP A 238 -3.04 -0.41 6.76
N ASP A 239 -1.79 -0.27 6.33
CA ASP A 239 -0.99 0.94 6.55
C ASP A 239 -1.53 2.16 5.79
N GLY A 240 -2.38 1.93 4.80
CA GLY A 240 -2.98 2.95 3.95
C GLY A 240 -4.38 3.44 4.35
N VAL A 241 -4.90 3.07 5.52
CA VAL A 241 -6.28 3.44 5.92
C VAL A 241 -6.47 4.95 5.96
N LYS A 242 -7.56 5.41 5.32
CA LYS A 242 -7.98 6.82 5.28
C LYS A 242 -9.49 6.95 5.24
N ILE A 243 -9.98 8.14 5.60
CA ILE A 243 -11.34 8.58 5.30
C ILE A 243 -11.35 9.17 3.90
N ALA A 244 -11.91 8.44 2.92
CA ALA A 244 -11.85 8.78 1.51
C ALA A 244 -13.09 8.28 0.75
N PRO A 245 -13.30 8.69 -0.52
CA PRO A 245 -14.30 8.07 -1.38
C PRO A 245 -14.07 6.56 -1.56
N ILE A 246 -15.15 5.78 -1.62
CA ILE A 246 -15.09 4.32 -1.78
C ILE A 246 -14.36 3.89 -3.06
N GLU A 247 -14.32 4.74 -4.06
CA GLU A 247 -13.61 4.54 -5.32
C GLU A 247 -12.10 4.35 -5.11
N ARG A 248 -11.54 4.82 -3.97
CA ARG A 248 -10.15 4.60 -3.57
C ARG A 248 -9.84 3.10 -3.41
N ASP A 249 -10.82 2.30 -3.04
CA ASP A 249 -10.69 0.85 -2.93
C ASP A 249 -11.22 0.13 -4.18
N LEU A 250 -12.27 0.65 -4.80
CA LEU A 250 -12.98 -0.05 -5.87
C LEU A 250 -12.31 0.07 -7.25
N TRP A 251 -11.47 1.07 -7.50
CA TRP A 251 -10.83 1.24 -8.79
C TRP A 251 -9.97 0.04 -9.21
N HIS A 252 -9.41 -0.71 -8.27
CA HIS A 252 -8.66 -1.94 -8.53
C HIS A 252 -9.52 -3.02 -9.24
N TYR A 253 -10.83 -2.90 -9.15
CA TYR A 253 -11.80 -3.91 -9.55
C TYR A 253 -12.88 -3.35 -10.47
N GLU A 254 -12.70 -2.16 -11.04
CA GLU A 254 -13.73 -1.46 -11.82
C GLU A 254 -14.35 -2.30 -12.93
N GLN A 255 -13.59 -3.20 -13.54
CA GLN A 255 -14.06 -4.11 -14.62
C GLN A 255 -14.22 -5.56 -14.14
N ALA A 256 -14.18 -5.82 -12.85
CA ALA A 256 -14.23 -7.14 -12.29
C ALA A 256 -15.60 -7.45 -11.65
N PRO A 257 -15.96 -8.73 -11.49
CA PRO A 257 -17.18 -9.14 -10.80
C PRO A 257 -17.35 -8.54 -9.39
N LEU A 258 -16.26 -8.16 -8.73
CA LEU A 258 -16.29 -7.57 -7.40
C LEU A 258 -17.17 -6.31 -7.34
N THR A 259 -17.03 -5.41 -8.31
CA THR A 259 -17.84 -4.19 -8.35
C THR A 259 -19.33 -4.49 -8.48
N GLU A 260 -19.70 -5.48 -9.27
CA GLU A 260 -21.11 -5.92 -9.39
C GLU A 260 -21.66 -6.47 -8.07
N PHE A 261 -20.85 -7.28 -7.34
CA PHE A 261 -21.25 -7.80 -6.03
C PHE A 261 -21.36 -6.66 -5.01
N TYR A 262 -20.43 -5.72 -5.01
CA TYR A 262 -20.47 -4.56 -4.13
C TYR A 262 -21.75 -3.72 -4.34
N LEU A 263 -22.12 -3.44 -5.59
CA LEU A 263 -23.36 -2.70 -5.92
C LEU A 263 -24.62 -3.48 -5.55
N LYS A 264 -24.62 -4.82 -5.59
CA LYS A 264 -25.75 -5.62 -5.07
C LYS A 264 -25.91 -5.47 -3.55
N LEU A 265 -24.81 -5.38 -2.81
CA LEU A 265 -24.83 -5.12 -1.35
C LEU A 265 -25.21 -3.67 -1.03
N ASN A 266 -24.92 -2.74 -1.93
CA ASN A 266 -25.18 -1.29 -1.76
C ASN A 266 -25.98 -0.72 -2.93
N PRO A 267 -27.26 -1.07 -3.09
CA PRO A 267 -28.06 -0.73 -4.28
C PRO A 267 -28.33 0.77 -4.47
N ASN A 268 -28.14 1.57 -3.42
CA ASN A 268 -28.27 3.03 -3.49
C ASN A 268 -26.94 3.74 -3.83
N CYS A 269 -25.88 3.01 -4.01
CA CYS A 269 -24.57 3.53 -4.38
C CYS A 269 -24.41 3.56 -5.90
N SER A 270 -23.72 4.56 -6.39
CA SER A 270 -23.20 4.63 -7.77
C SER A 270 -21.71 4.86 -7.73
N ILE A 271 -20.97 4.15 -8.57
CA ILE A 271 -19.53 4.35 -8.70
C ILE A 271 -19.26 5.58 -9.55
N ASN A 272 -18.41 6.47 -9.05
CA ASN A 272 -17.93 7.61 -9.81
C ASN A 272 -16.67 7.21 -10.61
N HIS A 273 -16.85 6.94 -11.90
CA HIS A 273 -15.76 6.50 -12.80
C HIS A 273 -14.63 7.53 -12.92
N GLU A 274 -14.91 8.83 -12.78
CA GLU A 274 -13.83 9.83 -12.78
C GLU A 274 -12.99 9.76 -11.50
N LEU A 275 -13.58 9.44 -10.35
CA LEU A 275 -12.82 9.17 -9.12
C LEU A 275 -11.99 7.89 -9.24
N CYS A 276 -12.52 6.82 -9.82
CA CYS A 276 -11.73 5.63 -10.12
C CYS A 276 -10.51 5.98 -10.98
N ARG A 277 -10.71 6.73 -12.05
CA ARG A 277 -9.62 7.17 -12.94
C ARG A 277 -8.63 8.12 -12.26
N PHE A 278 -9.11 8.97 -11.36
CA PHE A 278 -8.23 9.80 -10.53
C PHE A 278 -7.27 8.92 -9.72
N TYR A 279 -7.78 7.91 -9.01
CA TYR A 279 -6.94 7.02 -8.21
C TYR A 279 -6.03 6.13 -9.07
N GLN A 280 -6.47 5.71 -10.24
CA GLN A 280 -5.64 4.98 -11.21
C GLN A 280 -4.44 5.83 -11.66
N LEU A 281 -4.67 7.07 -12.08
CA LEU A 281 -3.58 8.00 -12.44
C LEU A 281 -2.74 8.38 -11.23
N GLN A 282 -3.36 8.59 -10.07
CA GLN A 282 -2.66 8.85 -8.83
C GLN A 282 -1.66 7.73 -8.52
N ARG A 283 -2.09 6.48 -8.61
CA ARG A 283 -1.23 5.31 -8.40
C ARG A 283 -0.12 5.23 -9.45
N PHE A 284 -0.46 5.40 -10.73
CA PHE A 284 0.52 5.40 -11.82
C PHE A 284 1.65 6.41 -11.59
N PHE A 285 1.32 7.64 -11.23
CA PHE A 285 2.33 8.66 -10.94
C PHE A 285 3.09 8.39 -9.65
N GLY A 286 2.46 7.78 -8.64
CA GLY A 286 3.12 7.35 -7.41
C GLY A 286 4.18 6.28 -7.68
N ASP A 287 3.81 5.22 -8.36
CA ASP A 287 4.70 4.13 -8.75
C ASP A 287 5.78 4.65 -9.72
N GLY A 288 5.39 5.47 -10.69
CA GLY A 288 6.29 6.08 -11.67
C GLY A 288 7.38 6.94 -11.00
N ARG A 289 7.02 7.75 -10.00
CA ARG A 289 8.00 8.49 -9.21
C ARG A 289 9.00 7.57 -8.53
N TYR A 290 8.51 6.50 -7.91
CA TYR A 290 9.37 5.52 -7.24
C TYR A 290 10.39 4.92 -8.21
N TYR A 291 9.94 4.38 -9.35
CA TYR A 291 10.83 3.78 -10.35
C TYR A 291 11.80 4.79 -10.95
N LEU A 292 11.34 5.99 -11.28
CA LEU A 292 12.18 7.05 -11.82
C LEU A 292 13.27 7.46 -10.81
N GLU A 293 12.93 7.62 -9.54
CA GLU A 293 13.89 7.94 -8.49
C GLU A 293 14.96 6.85 -8.37
N GLN A 294 14.56 5.56 -8.40
CA GLN A 294 15.51 4.44 -8.35
C GLN A 294 16.48 4.45 -9.54
N VAL A 295 15.99 4.69 -10.74
CA VAL A 295 16.82 4.72 -11.96
C VAL A 295 17.71 5.96 -12.01
N LEU A 296 17.17 7.14 -11.69
CA LEU A 296 17.87 8.41 -11.84
C LEU A 296 18.89 8.67 -10.73
N THR A 297 18.66 8.20 -9.52
CA THR A 297 19.60 8.42 -8.42
C THR A 297 20.68 7.36 -8.32
N GLY A 298 20.48 6.19 -8.95
CA GLY A 298 21.42 5.07 -8.94
C GLY A 298 21.78 4.53 -7.54
N LYS A 299 21.24 5.14 -6.48
CA LYS A 299 21.62 4.81 -5.10
C LYS A 299 21.28 3.36 -4.77
N ASN A 300 22.32 2.57 -4.50
CA ASN A 300 22.23 1.17 -4.08
C ASN A 300 21.61 0.23 -5.13
N ARG A 301 21.67 0.53 -6.43
CA ARG A 301 21.15 -0.31 -7.52
C ARG A 301 22.28 -0.86 -8.38
N THR A 302 22.15 -2.13 -8.78
CA THR A 302 22.96 -2.70 -9.86
C THR A 302 22.41 -2.27 -11.23
N ALA A 303 23.22 -2.35 -12.29
CA ALA A 303 22.78 -2.09 -13.66
C ALA A 303 21.54 -2.93 -14.05
N GLN A 304 21.49 -4.20 -13.63
CA GLN A 304 20.34 -5.07 -13.87
C GLN A 304 19.08 -4.58 -13.18
N GLN A 305 19.18 -4.16 -11.93
CA GLN A 305 18.05 -3.62 -11.17
C GLN A 305 17.51 -2.32 -11.76
N SER A 306 18.40 -1.43 -12.21
CA SER A 306 18.00 -0.18 -12.89
C SER A 306 17.27 -0.47 -14.20
N GLU A 307 17.70 -1.49 -14.94
CA GLU A 307 17.02 -1.90 -16.17
C GLU A 307 15.66 -2.56 -15.90
N GLU A 308 15.53 -3.35 -14.82
CA GLU A 308 14.27 -3.92 -14.36
C GLU A 308 13.28 -2.82 -13.93
N ASP A 309 13.72 -1.84 -13.15
CA ASP A 309 12.89 -0.70 -12.71
C ASP A 309 12.41 0.14 -13.92
N LYS A 310 13.32 0.39 -14.88
CA LYS A 310 13.00 1.08 -16.12
C LYS A 310 11.92 0.33 -16.92
N ASN A 311 12.11 -0.96 -17.12
CA ASN A 311 11.16 -1.78 -17.85
C ASN A 311 9.81 -1.86 -17.14
N THR A 312 9.78 -1.96 -15.81
CA THR A 312 8.57 -1.96 -15.02
C THR A 312 7.79 -0.65 -15.20
N PHE A 313 8.48 0.49 -15.17
CA PHE A 313 7.85 1.79 -15.43
C PHE A 313 7.29 1.87 -16.85
N LEU A 314 8.08 1.51 -17.87
CA LEU A 314 7.69 1.62 -19.27
C LEU A 314 6.56 0.68 -19.69
N THR A 315 6.41 -0.45 -18.99
CA THR A 315 5.34 -1.43 -19.22
C THR A 315 4.18 -1.28 -18.23
N HIS A 316 4.21 -0.22 -17.39
CA HIS A 316 3.19 -0.04 -16.37
C HIS A 316 1.80 0.13 -17.01
N TRP A 317 0.81 -0.58 -16.45
CA TRP A 317 -0.58 -0.56 -16.93
C TRP A 317 -1.18 0.85 -16.99
N GLY A 318 -0.73 1.75 -16.13
CA GLY A 318 -1.25 3.12 -16.02
C GLY A 318 -0.99 4.00 -17.23
N TRP A 319 -0.10 3.62 -18.16
CA TRP A 319 0.10 4.35 -19.41
C TRP A 319 -1.16 4.48 -20.24
N SER A 320 -2.06 3.49 -20.18
CA SER A 320 -3.36 3.52 -20.87
C SER A 320 -4.29 4.65 -20.39
N TYR A 321 -4.04 5.24 -19.23
CA TYR A 321 -4.83 6.32 -18.64
C TYR A 321 -4.24 7.72 -18.88
N CYS A 322 -3.03 7.79 -19.42
CA CYS A 322 -2.37 9.06 -19.78
C CYS A 322 -2.73 9.55 -21.20
N VAL A 323 -3.76 9.01 -21.83
CA VAL A 323 -4.14 9.30 -23.23
C VAL A 323 -5.26 10.32 -23.31
#